data_944523267c9128cd2a7a9165d72753cb
#
_entry.id   944523267c9128cd2a7a9165d72753cb
#
_cell.length_a   1.000
_cell.length_b   1.000
_cell.length_c   1.000
_cell.angle_alpha   90.00
_cell.angle_beta   90.00
_cell.angle_gamma   90.00
#
_symmetry.space_group_name_H-M   'P 1'
#
loop_
_entity.id
_entity.type
_entity.pdbx_description
1 polymer ?
#
loop_
_entity_poly.entity_id
_entity_poly.type
_entity_poly.pdbx_seq_one_letter_code
_entity_poly.pdbx_strand_id
1 'polypeptide(L)'
;MVSERISGIPIGDIAALNEANVNMKVLAERGVEIFFSQVFDDCFFHADMHPGNIFVDATSPETPTYIAIDCAIVGQLSRGDQYYVARNLLAILQRNYRLVAELHIESGWVPSSTRVQDFEATIRMLCEPIFDRPLHQISLGHMLVNLFRATSAFDMKVQPQLVLLQKTLLNIEGLGRQLYPELNLWETAKPFLEDWLKRQYSPVNVIKQLQRDAPAFVHHASQLPEVIPQFLATQREALKTAPSEDKRSESSPLLVGSGIATLIVTLLAELTNPWYVATGTLLVIVGLIRRRK
;
A
#
# COMPACT_ATOMS: atom_id res chain seq x y z
N MET A 1 -26.76 -15.25 20.41
CA MET A 1 -26.19 -15.49 19.06
C MET A 1 -26.16 -16.98 18.85
N VAL A 2 -26.66 -17.50 17.74
CA VAL A 2 -26.61 -18.94 17.37
C VAL A 2 -25.79 -19.01 16.12
N SER A 3 -24.79 -19.90 16.10
CA SER A 3 -23.93 -20.15 14.94
C SER A 3 -23.98 -21.61 14.55
N GLU A 4 -23.58 -21.94 13.35
CA GLU A 4 -23.43 -23.30 12.90
C GLU A 4 -22.40 -24.05 13.77
N ARG A 5 -22.70 -25.34 14.06
CA ARG A 5 -21.71 -26.18 14.71
C ARG A 5 -20.72 -26.69 13.68
N ILE A 6 -19.46 -26.32 13.85
CA ILE A 6 -18.38 -26.80 13.01
C ILE A 6 -17.91 -28.20 13.44
N SER A 7 -17.37 -28.95 12.51
CA SER A 7 -16.59 -30.16 12.74
C SER A 7 -15.23 -29.99 12.05
N GLY A 8 -14.15 -30.19 12.78
CA GLY A 8 -12.80 -30.03 12.24
C GLY A 8 -11.76 -30.36 13.31
N ILE A 9 -10.53 -30.56 12.88
CA ILE A 9 -9.39 -30.80 13.77
C ILE A 9 -8.81 -29.44 14.16
N PRO A 10 -8.61 -29.16 15.48
CA PRO A 10 -7.90 -27.93 15.87
C PRO A 10 -6.54 -27.86 15.18
N ILE A 11 -6.19 -26.70 14.59
CA ILE A 11 -4.95 -26.59 13.81
C ILE A 11 -3.69 -26.79 14.63
N GLY A 12 -3.76 -26.55 15.94
CA GLY A 12 -2.67 -26.80 16.88
C GLY A 12 -2.48 -28.29 17.26
N ASP A 13 -3.43 -29.15 16.92
CA ASP A 13 -3.33 -30.60 17.17
C ASP A 13 -2.60 -31.30 16.01
N ILE A 14 -1.29 -31.13 15.99
CA ILE A 14 -0.40 -31.67 14.96
C ILE A 14 -0.51 -33.21 14.88
N ALA A 15 -0.73 -33.87 16.03
CA ALA A 15 -0.85 -35.34 16.07
C ALA A 15 -2.11 -35.79 15.32
N ALA A 16 -3.25 -35.20 15.63
CA ALA A 16 -4.51 -35.52 14.97
C ALA A 16 -4.49 -35.17 13.46
N LEU A 17 -3.84 -34.09 13.06
CA LEU A 17 -3.67 -33.74 11.65
C LEU A 17 -2.81 -34.78 10.92
N ASN A 18 -1.73 -35.27 11.53
CA ASN A 18 -0.91 -36.33 10.95
C ASN A 18 -1.65 -37.68 10.88
N GLU A 19 -2.43 -38.04 11.90
CA GLU A 19 -3.28 -39.24 11.88
C GLU A 19 -4.32 -39.18 10.77
N ALA A 20 -4.86 -37.99 10.47
CA ALA A 20 -5.77 -37.75 9.37
C ALA A 20 -5.06 -37.67 8.01
N ASN A 21 -3.75 -37.88 7.94
CA ASN A 21 -2.90 -37.77 6.74
C ASN A 21 -3.03 -36.44 6.02
N VAL A 22 -3.22 -35.33 6.75
CA VAL A 22 -3.31 -33.99 6.18
C VAL A 22 -1.97 -33.59 5.57
N ASN A 23 -1.99 -33.08 4.35
CA ASN A 23 -0.81 -32.51 3.71
C ASN A 23 -0.40 -31.19 4.40
N MET A 24 0.52 -31.31 5.36
CA MET A 24 0.95 -30.21 6.23
C MET A 24 1.59 -29.05 5.46
N LYS A 25 2.30 -29.37 4.37
CA LYS A 25 2.89 -28.34 3.49
C LYS A 25 1.79 -27.51 2.84
N VAL A 26 0.82 -28.15 2.20
CA VAL A 26 -0.30 -27.47 1.54
C VAL A 26 -1.12 -26.67 2.57
N LEU A 27 -1.32 -27.22 3.77
CA LEU A 27 -2.02 -26.53 4.85
C LEU A 27 -1.27 -25.24 5.25
N ALA A 28 0.04 -25.33 5.45
CA ALA A 28 0.86 -24.17 5.83
C ALA A 28 0.90 -23.08 4.75
N GLU A 29 1.11 -23.47 3.49
CA GLU A 29 1.12 -22.55 2.34
C GLU A 29 -0.23 -21.85 2.17
N ARG A 30 -1.34 -22.59 2.28
CA ARG A 30 -2.70 -22.04 2.19
C ARG A 30 -3.00 -21.04 3.29
N GLY A 31 -2.51 -21.23 4.51
CA GLY A 31 -2.65 -20.25 5.58
C GLY A 31 -2.01 -18.90 5.24
N VAL A 32 -0.86 -18.93 4.59
CA VAL A 32 -0.17 -17.73 4.09
C VAL A 32 -0.97 -17.09 2.96
N GLU A 33 -1.45 -17.86 1.98
CA GLU A 33 -2.24 -17.35 0.87
C GLU A 33 -3.53 -16.68 1.35
N ILE A 34 -4.25 -17.30 2.30
CA ILE A 34 -5.46 -16.73 2.91
C ILE A 34 -5.16 -15.38 3.54
N PHE A 35 -4.07 -15.28 4.30
CA PHE A 35 -3.69 -14.02 4.92
C PHE A 35 -3.42 -12.92 3.90
N PHE A 36 -2.61 -13.21 2.87
CA PHE A 36 -2.29 -12.22 1.85
C PHE A 36 -3.54 -11.82 1.05
N SER A 37 -4.43 -12.77 0.73
CA SER A 37 -5.70 -12.47 0.05
C SER A 37 -6.59 -11.56 0.89
N GLN A 38 -6.77 -11.85 2.17
CA GLN A 38 -7.55 -11.01 3.08
C GLN A 38 -6.98 -9.59 3.18
N VAL A 39 -5.66 -9.46 3.30
CA VAL A 39 -4.99 -8.16 3.42
C VAL A 39 -5.06 -7.35 2.14
N PHE A 40 -4.78 -7.98 0.99
CA PHE A 40 -4.55 -7.25 -0.26
C PHE A 40 -5.72 -7.29 -1.24
N ASP A 41 -6.50 -8.37 -1.30
CA ASP A 41 -7.66 -8.42 -2.18
C ASP A 41 -8.93 -7.93 -1.46
N ASP A 42 -9.16 -8.35 -0.20
CA ASP A 42 -10.38 -8.03 0.54
C ASP A 42 -10.30 -6.71 1.33
N CYS A 43 -9.11 -6.15 1.56
CA CYS A 43 -8.86 -5.00 2.44
C CYS A 43 -9.27 -5.23 3.90
N PHE A 44 -9.53 -6.46 4.28
CA PHE A 44 -10.11 -6.86 5.54
C PHE A 44 -9.53 -8.20 5.96
N PHE A 45 -8.93 -8.27 7.14
CA PHE A 45 -8.25 -9.46 7.60
C PHE A 45 -8.59 -9.80 9.05
N HIS A 46 -8.58 -11.08 9.34
CA HIS A 46 -8.70 -11.59 10.69
C HIS A 46 -7.43 -11.23 11.48
N ALA A 47 -7.58 -10.37 12.47
CA ALA A 47 -6.42 -9.83 13.19
C ALA A 47 -6.01 -10.66 14.43
N ASP A 48 -6.67 -11.79 14.68
CA ASP A 48 -6.36 -12.69 15.79
C ASP A 48 -6.32 -14.16 15.34
N MET A 49 -5.48 -14.45 14.33
CA MET A 49 -5.21 -15.78 13.79
C MET A 49 -4.41 -16.63 14.80
N HIS A 50 -4.98 -16.80 15.98
CA HIS A 50 -4.43 -17.70 17.00
C HIS A 50 -4.84 -19.15 16.70
N PRO A 51 -3.97 -20.15 16.95
CA PRO A 51 -4.32 -21.56 16.70
C PRO A 51 -5.62 -22.04 17.36
N GLY A 52 -6.03 -21.44 18.48
CA GLY A 52 -7.28 -21.74 19.17
C GLY A 52 -8.54 -21.30 18.41
N ASN A 53 -8.41 -20.41 17.45
CA ASN A 53 -9.51 -19.87 16.64
C ASN A 53 -9.61 -20.54 15.25
N ILE A 54 -8.74 -21.53 14.97
CA ILE A 54 -8.63 -22.15 13.66
C ILE A 54 -8.80 -23.67 13.76
N PHE A 55 -9.67 -24.19 12.94
CA PHE A 55 -9.87 -25.61 12.73
C PHE A 55 -9.57 -25.96 11.27
N VAL A 56 -9.29 -27.23 11.05
CA VAL A 56 -8.99 -27.79 9.72
C VAL A 56 -10.07 -28.80 9.35
N ASP A 57 -10.70 -28.57 8.22
CA ASP A 57 -11.50 -29.63 7.58
C ASP A 57 -10.55 -30.55 6.80
N ALA A 58 -10.40 -31.75 7.30
CA ALA A 58 -9.57 -32.79 6.75
C ALA A 58 -10.36 -33.81 5.87
N THR A 59 -11.57 -33.47 5.44
CA THR A 59 -12.38 -34.34 4.56
C THR A 59 -11.63 -34.66 3.27
N SER A 60 -10.81 -33.73 2.79
CA SER A 60 -9.87 -33.92 1.67
C SER A 60 -8.44 -33.65 2.17
N PRO A 61 -7.72 -34.69 2.64
CA PRO A 61 -6.40 -34.48 3.28
C PRO A 61 -5.35 -33.82 2.40
N GLU A 62 -5.39 -34.03 1.08
CA GLU A 62 -4.48 -33.39 0.12
C GLU A 62 -4.80 -31.92 -0.13
N THR A 63 -6.05 -31.51 0.12
CA THR A 63 -6.50 -30.11 -0.07
C THR A 63 -7.28 -29.62 1.16
N PRO A 64 -6.65 -29.61 2.35
CA PRO A 64 -7.32 -29.24 3.60
C PRO A 64 -7.81 -27.80 3.56
N THR A 65 -8.91 -27.49 4.28
CA THR A 65 -9.49 -26.15 4.34
C THR A 65 -9.48 -25.59 5.76
N TYR A 66 -9.31 -24.28 5.88
CA TYR A 66 -9.35 -23.56 7.14
C TYR A 66 -10.79 -23.22 7.54
N ILE A 67 -11.10 -23.38 8.82
CA ILE A 67 -12.34 -22.92 9.44
C ILE A 67 -11.96 -21.97 10.57
N ALA A 68 -12.27 -20.69 10.43
CA ALA A 68 -12.06 -19.68 11.47
C ALA A 68 -13.37 -19.48 12.24
N ILE A 69 -13.30 -19.43 13.59
CA ILE A 69 -14.49 -19.41 14.45
C ILE A 69 -14.67 -18.12 15.25
N ASP A 70 -13.65 -17.35 15.46
CA ASP A 70 -13.72 -16.10 16.23
C ASP A 70 -13.21 -14.93 15.38
N CYS A 71 -14.13 -14.09 14.93
CA CYS A 71 -13.86 -12.88 14.16
C CYS A 71 -14.08 -11.61 14.99
N ALA A 72 -13.88 -11.66 16.32
CA ALA A 72 -14.10 -10.51 17.20
C ALA A 72 -13.09 -9.39 16.95
N ILE A 73 -11.88 -9.73 16.52
CA ILE A 73 -10.84 -8.75 16.18
C ILE A 73 -10.53 -8.86 14.70
N VAL A 74 -10.81 -7.79 13.98
CA VAL A 74 -10.54 -7.68 12.55
C VAL A 74 -9.74 -6.42 12.27
N GLY A 75 -8.88 -6.48 11.25
CA GLY A 75 -8.14 -5.33 10.74
C GLY A 75 -8.66 -4.92 9.38
N GLN A 76 -8.59 -3.62 9.11
CA GLN A 76 -8.93 -3.08 7.80
C GLN A 76 -7.82 -2.14 7.35
N LEU A 77 -7.32 -2.32 6.14
CA LEU A 77 -6.38 -1.40 5.51
C LEU A 77 -7.08 -0.54 4.47
N SER A 78 -6.70 0.73 4.42
CA SER A 78 -7.08 1.55 3.27
C SER A 78 -6.35 1.05 2.01
N ARG A 79 -6.91 1.35 0.83
CA ARG A 79 -6.25 1.01 -0.44
C ARG A 79 -4.88 1.67 -0.59
N GLY A 80 -4.72 2.87 -0.03
CA GLY A 80 -3.44 3.56 0.03
C GLY A 80 -2.43 2.79 0.89
N ASP A 81 -2.82 2.38 2.11
CA ASP A 81 -1.93 1.64 3.00
C ASP A 81 -1.53 0.28 2.40
N GLN A 82 -2.48 -0.44 1.77
CA GLN A 82 -2.17 -1.69 1.06
C GLN A 82 -1.10 -1.49 0.00
N TYR A 83 -1.26 -0.44 -0.80
CA TYR A 83 -0.31 -0.09 -1.86
C TYR A 83 1.09 0.16 -1.30
N TYR A 84 1.18 0.99 -0.25
CA TYR A 84 2.47 1.28 0.39
C TYR A 84 3.07 0.07 1.08
N VAL A 85 2.27 -0.76 1.76
CA VAL A 85 2.72 -2.02 2.37
C VAL A 85 3.27 -2.98 1.32
N ALA A 86 2.54 -3.22 0.22
CA ALA A 86 2.98 -4.11 -0.84
C ALA A 86 4.29 -3.64 -1.48
N ARG A 87 4.40 -2.35 -1.80
CA ARG A 87 5.61 -1.76 -2.40
C ARG A 87 6.80 -1.82 -1.45
N ASN A 88 6.59 -1.53 -0.17
CA ASN A 88 7.64 -1.61 0.84
C ASN A 88 8.16 -3.04 1.00
N LEU A 89 7.28 -4.04 1.09
CA LEU A 89 7.68 -5.45 1.19
C LEU A 89 8.51 -5.88 -0.02
N LEU A 90 8.08 -5.53 -1.23
CA LEU A 90 8.84 -5.85 -2.45
C LEU A 90 10.16 -5.09 -2.54
N ALA A 91 10.19 -3.81 -2.17
CA ALA A 91 11.41 -3.01 -2.15
C ALA A 91 12.44 -3.57 -1.16
N ILE A 92 12.00 -4.03 0.02
CA ILE A 92 12.85 -4.72 1.00
C ILE A 92 13.42 -6.02 0.40
N LEU A 93 12.58 -6.84 -0.23
CA LEU A 93 13.02 -8.08 -0.90
C LEU A 93 14.04 -7.84 -2.01
N GLN A 94 13.92 -6.71 -2.70
CA GLN A 94 14.84 -6.27 -3.76
C GLN A 94 16.08 -5.56 -3.21
N ARG A 95 16.19 -5.41 -1.87
CA ARG A 95 17.24 -4.62 -1.19
C ARG A 95 17.31 -3.16 -1.67
N ASN A 96 16.18 -2.62 -2.15
CA ASN A 96 16.07 -1.23 -2.58
C ASN A 96 15.65 -0.34 -1.40
N TYR A 97 16.59 -0.13 -0.47
CA TYR A 97 16.33 0.59 0.78
C TYR A 97 16.03 2.08 0.56
N ARG A 98 16.54 2.66 -0.52
CA ARG A 98 16.19 4.02 -0.91
C ARG A 98 14.70 4.14 -1.23
N LEU A 99 14.17 3.22 -2.04
CA LEU A 99 12.74 3.19 -2.35
C LEU A 99 11.90 2.98 -1.10
N VAL A 100 12.34 2.15 -0.15
CA VAL A 100 11.66 1.98 1.13
C VAL A 100 11.58 3.30 1.88
N ALA A 101 12.69 4.06 1.94
CA ALA A 101 12.71 5.36 2.60
C ALA A 101 11.78 6.39 1.93
N GLU A 102 11.83 6.47 0.60
CA GLU A 102 10.96 7.35 -0.18
C GLU A 102 9.47 7.02 0.04
N LEU A 103 9.10 5.73 0.03
CA LEU A 103 7.71 5.28 0.27
C LEU A 103 7.20 5.61 1.67
N HIS A 104 8.04 5.52 2.70
CA HIS A 104 7.64 5.87 4.07
C HIS A 104 7.39 7.37 4.23
N ILE A 105 8.16 8.21 3.55
CA ILE A 105 7.94 9.67 3.55
C ILE A 105 6.72 10.02 2.71
N GLU A 106 6.57 9.42 1.52
CA GLU A 106 5.45 9.64 0.60
C GLU A 106 4.10 9.26 1.23
N SER A 107 4.04 8.14 1.96
CA SER A 107 2.84 7.70 2.69
C SER A 107 2.49 8.57 3.90
N GLY A 108 3.40 9.44 4.32
CA GLY A 108 3.25 10.23 5.54
C GLY A 108 3.44 9.43 6.84
N TRP A 109 3.96 8.21 6.75
CA TRP A 109 4.31 7.42 7.94
C TRP A 109 5.49 8.02 8.69
N VAL A 110 6.39 8.68 7.97
CA VAL A 110 7.52 9.43 8.49
C VAL A 110 7.36 10.90 8.05
N PRO A 111 7.72 11.90 8.90
CA PRO A 111 7.61 13.31 8.55
C PRO A 111 8.34 13.66 7.25
N SER A 112 7.76 14.55 6.45
CA SER A 112 8.36 15.02 5.19
C SER A 112 9.69 15.77 5.36
N SER A 113 9.99 16.21 6.58
CA SER A 113 11.28 16.84 6.95
C SER A 113 12.40 15.80 7.12
N THR A 114 12.09 14.50 7.13
CA THR A 114 13.08 13.43 7.30
C THR A 114 13.98 13.35 6.07
N ARG A 115 15.29 13.29 6.29
CA ARG A 115 16.26 13.12 5.20
C ARG A 115 16.24 11.67 4.72
N VAL A 116 15.92 11.47 3.43
CA VAL A 116 15.85 10.15 2.79
C VAL A 116 17.11 9.32 3.07
N GLN A 117 18.29 9.94 2.99
CA GLN A 117 19.58 9.25 3.16
C GLN A 117 19.78 8.69 4.57
N ASP A 118 19.38 9.44 5.60
CA ASP A 118 19.53 9.03 7.00
C ASP A 118 18.58 7.87 7.33
N PHE A 119 17.35 7.95 6.81
CA PHE A 119 16.36 6.89 6.95
C PHE A 119 16.75 5.63 6.15
N GLU A 120 17.23 5.78 4.90
CA GLU A 120 17.77 4.69 4.09
C GLU A 120 18.91 3.97 4.79
N ALA A 121 19.88 4.70 5.36
CA ALA A 121 21.01 4.12 6.07
C ALA A 121 20.54 3.28 7.28
N THR A 122 19.55 3.76 8.03
CA THR A 122 18.96 3.04 9.16
C THR A 122 18.27 1.76 8.71
N ILE A 123 17.46 1.82 7.66
CA ILE A 123 16.77 0.63 7.11
C ILE A 123 17.79 -0.39 6.61
N ARG A 124 18.81 0.07 5.88
CA ARG A 124 19.90 -0.78 5.37
C ARG A 124 20.61 -1.50 6.50
N MET A 125 21.01 -0.79 7.55
CA MET A 125 21.69 -1.35 8.71
C MET A 125 20.86 -2.45 9.39
N LEU A 126 19.54 -2.33 9.38
CA LEU A 126 18.64 -3.32 9.99
C LEU A 126 18.35 -4.52 9.09
N CYS A 127 18.16 -4.27 7.80
CA CYS A 127 17.72 -5.31 6.87
C CYS A 127 18.89 -6.11 6.29
N GLU A 128 20.03 -5.47 6.00
CA GLU A 128 21.18 -6.14 5.36
C GLU A 128 21.66 -7.39 6.13
N PRO A 129 21.87 -7.37 7.46
CA PRO A 129 22.30 -8.54 8.22
C PRO A 129 21.28 -9.69 8.21
N ILE A 130 20.03 -9.39 7.95
CA ILE A 130 18.96 -10.39 7.88
C ILE A 130 19.08 -11.18 6.59
N PHE A 131 19.41 -10.51 5.49
CA PHE A 131 19.54 -11.12 4.17
C PHE A 131 20.86 -11.91 3.93
N ASP A 132 21.76 -11.90 4.91
CA ASP A 132 22.92 -12.80 4.90
C ASP A 132 22.54 -14.26 5.26
N ARG A 133 21.28 -14.46 5.68
CA ARG A 133 20.71 -15.78 5.99
C ARG A 133 19.85 -16.28 4.84
N PRO A 134 19.70 -17.62 4.68
CA PRO A 134 18.76 -18.17 3.72
C PRO A 134 17.32 -17.67 4.00
N LEU A 135 16.56 -17.37 2.95
CA LEU A 135 15.22 -16.75 3.05
C LEU A 135 14.26 -17.52 3.98
N HIS A 136 14.33 -18.86 3.98
CA HIS A 136 13.50 -19.70 4.86
C HIS A 136 13.79 -19.51 6.35
N GLN A 137 14.98 -18.99 6.70
CA GLN A 137 15.35 -18.69 8.10
C GLN A 137 14.99 -17.26 8.53
N ILE A 138 14.58 -16.42 7.59
CA ILE A 138 14.20 -15.05 7.87
C ILE A 138 12.73 -15.01 8.33
N SER A 139 12.50 -14.46 9.50
CA SER A 139 11.16 -14.15 9.99
C SER A 139 10.73 -12.77 9.50
N LEU A 140 9.70 -12.74 8.64
CA LEU A 140 9.11 -11.51 8.14
C LEU A 140 8.49 -10.69 9.29
N GLY A 141 7.80 -11.36 10.20
CA GLY A 141 7.19 -10.71 11.34
C GLY A 141 8.22 -10.06 12.27
N HIS A 142 9.32 -10.76 12.63
CA HIS A 142 10.38 -10.18 13.45
C HIS A 142 11.13 -9.05 12.74
N MET A 143 11.31 -9.15 11.43
CA MET A 143 11.90 -8.07 10.66
C MET A 143 11.05 -6.80 10.76
N LEU A 144 9.73 -6.90 10.63
CA LEU A 144 8.82 -5.76 10.78
C LEU A 144 8.86 -5.16 12.20
N VAL A 145 8.95 -6.01 13.26
CA VAL A 145 9.12 -5.52 14.64
C VAL A 145 10.37 -4.66 14.77
N ASN A 146 11.48 -5.15 14.25
CA ASN A 146 12.77 -4.43 14.33
C ASN A 146 12.72 -3.13 13.49
N LEU A 147 12.06 -3.17 12.32
CA LEU A 147 11.86 -1.99 11.49
C LEU A 147 11.06 -0.93 12.26
N PHE A 148 9.93 -1.28 12.88
CA PHE A 148 9.12 -0.34 13.66
C PHE A 148 9.87 0.26 14.85
N ARG A 149 10.69 -0.54 15.53
CA ARG A 149 11.53 -0.03 16.63
C ARG A 149 12.56 0.99 16.17
N ALA A 150 13.21 0.73 15.07
CA ALA A 150 14.26 1.63 14.57
C ALA A 150 13.69 2.90 13.94
N THR A 151 12.56 2.79 13.26
CA THR A 151 11.90 3.94 12.64
C THR A 151 11.23 4.85 13.67
N SER A 152 11.04 4.41 14.92
CA SER A 152 10.58 5.27 16.01
C SER A 152 11.52 6.45 16.29
N ALA A 153 12.81 6.33 15.98
CA ALA A 153 13.78 7.44 16.07
C ALA A 153 13.52 8.58 15.04
N PHE A 154 12.67 8.33 14.05
CA PHE A 154 12.28 9.29 13.01
C PHE A 154 10.85 9.79 13.19
N ASP A 155 10.30 9.74 14.39
CA ASP A 155 8.92 10.15 14.69
C ASP A 155 7.88 9.43 13.82
N MET A 156 8.12 8.17 13.47
CA MET A 156 7.22 7.38 12.67
C MET A 156 5.86 7.22 13.35
N LYS A 157 4.81 7.62 12.66
CA LYS A 157 3.43 7.42 13.10
C LYS A 157 2.94 6.03 12.68
N VAL A 158 3.08 5.06 13.59
CA VAL A 158 2.59 3.70 13.33
C VAL A 158 1.07 3.67 13.50
N GLN A 159 0.37 3.30 12.44
CA GLN A 159 -1.08 3.12 12.49
C GLN A 159 -1.43 1.84 13.25
N PRO A 160 -2.49 1.82 14.08
CA PRO A 160 -2.93 0.64 14.84
C PRO A 160 -3.16 -0.58 13.93
N GLN A 161 -3.66 -0.37 12.72
CA GLN A 161 -3.92 -1.42 11.74
C GLN A 161 -2.63 -2.13 11.29
N LEU A 162 -1.52 -1.39 11.16
CA LEU A 162 -0.21 -1.97 10.82
C LEU A 162 0.36 -2.80 11.98
N VAL A 163 0.07 -2.43 13.23
CA VAL A 163 0.45 -3.23 14.41
C VAL A 163 -0.35 -4.54 14.43
N LEU A 164 -1.65 -4.48 14.14
CA LEU A 164 -2.49 -5.68 14.02
C LEU A 164 -2.00 -6.59 12.90
N LEU A 165 -1.69 -6.01 11.73
CA LEU A 165 -1.13 -6.74 10.59
C LEU A 165 0.15 -7.48 10.96
N GLN A 166 1.07 -6.79 11.65
CA GLN A 166 2.34 -7.36 12.12
C GLN A 166 2.11 -8.51 13.12
N LYS A 167 1.22 -8.33 14.12
CA LYS A 167 0.86 -9.38 15.08
C LYS A 167 0.32 -10.61 14.35
N THR A 168 -0.59 -10.41 13.42
CA THR A 168 -1.21 -11.50 12.66
C THR A 168 -0.18 -12.23 11.81
N LEU A 169 0.72 -11.49 11.15
CA LEU A 169 1.79 -12.08 10.36
C LEU A 169 2.74 -12.94 11.20
N LEU A 170 3.09 -12.48 12.42
CA LEU A 170 3.88 -13.29 13.36
C LEU A 170 3.17 -14.59 13.75
N ASN A 171 1.86 -14.52 14.02
CA ASN A 171 1.07 -15.69 14.39
C ASN A 171 1.02 -16.71 13.24
N ILE A 172 0.77 -16.24 12.02
CA ILE A 172 0.70 -17.08 10.82
C ILE A 172 2.06 -17.70 10.49
N GLU A 173 3.13 -16.92 10.60
CA GLU A 173 4.48 -17.42 10.41
C GLU A 173 4.83 -18.49 11.45
N GLY A 174 4.50 -18.23 12.73
CA GLY A 174 4.73 -19.18 13.81
C GLY A 174 3.93 -20.48 13.62
N LEU A 175 2.65 -20.35 13.30
CA LEU A 175 1.78 -21.50 13.01
C LEU A 175 2.25 -22.27 11.78
N GLY A 176 2.54 -21.54 10.69
CA GLY A 176 3.01 -22.18 9.46
C GLY A 176 4.28 -23.00 9.65
N ARG A 177 5.23 -22.51 10.45
CA ARG A 177 6.46 -23.25 10.80
C ARG A 177 6.22 -24.43 11.75
N GLN A 178 5.18 -24.40 12.58
CA GLN A 178 4.78 -25.57 13.39
C GLN A 178 4.19 -26.67 12.49
N LEU A 179 3.41 -26.30 11.46
CA LEU A 179 2.83 -27.23 10.49
C LEU A 179 3.91 -27.78 9.54
N TYR A 180 4.74 -26.89 9.00
CA TYR A 180 5.78 -27.20 8.03
C TYR A 180 7.04 -26.35 8.33
N PRO A 181 8.06 -26.92 9.01
CA PRO A 181 9.25 -26.18 9.44
C PRO A 181 10.06 -25.53 8.30
N GLU A 182 9.98 -26.10 7.10
CA GLU A 182 10.65 -25.58 5.90
C GLU A 182 9.84 -24.50 5.16
N LEU A 183 8.72 -24.04 5.74
CA LEU A 183 7.88 -23.02 5.13
C LEU A 183 8.69 -21.75 4.83
N ASN A 184 8.72 -21.39 3.57
CA ASN A 184 9.31 -20.14 3.11
C ASN A 184 8.21 -19.11 2.78
N LEU A 185 7.92 -18.25 3.74
CA LEU A 185 6.88 -17.23 3.60
C LEU A 185 7.12 -16.30 2.39
N TRP A 186 8.40 -16.07 2.07
CA TRP A 186 8.81 -15.18 0.98
C TRP A 186 8.54 -15.76 -0.41
N GLU A 187 8.66 -17.08 -0.56
CA GLU A 187 8.33 -17.77 -1.82
C GLU A 187 6.85 -17.65 -2.16
N THR A 188 5.98 -17.64 -1.14
CA THR A 188 4.53 -17.47 -1.33
C THR A 188 4.16 -15.98 -1.46
N ALA A 189 4.74 -15.12 -0.62
CA ALA A 189 4.41 -13.70 -0.57
C ALA A 189 4.85 -12.93 -1.82
N LYS A 190 6.07 -13.18 -2.32
CA LYS A 190 6.65 -12.42 -3.43
C LYS A 190 5.81 -12.50 -4.70
N PRO A 191 5.50 -13.69 -5.26
CA PRO A 191 4.69 -13.79 -6.48
C PRO A 191 3.29 -13.22 -6.28
N PHE A 192 2.68 -13.40 -5.11
CA PHE A 192 1.39 -12.82 -4.79
C PHE A 192 1.42 -11.29 -4.86
N LEU A 193 2.40 -10.65 -4.19
CA LEU A 193 2.54 -9.19 -4.18
C LEU A 193 2.85 -8.61 -5.56
N GLU A 194 3.72 -9.28 -6.33
CA GLU A 194 4.04 -8.86 -7.69
C GLU A 194 2.81 -8.91 -8.61
N ASP A 195 2.03 -9.99 -8.51
CA ASP A 195 0.81 -10.14 -9.31
C ASP A 195 -0.29 -9.19 -8.86
N TRP A 196 -0.45 -9.00 -7.57
CA TRP A 196 -1.37 -8.01 -7.01
C TRP A 196 -1.07 -6.60 -7.51
N LEU A 197 0.20 -6.16 -7.46
CA LEU A 197 0.60 -4.85 -7.98
C LEU A 197 0.35 -4.73 -9.48
N LYS A 198 0.68 -5.76 -10.29
CA LYS A 198 0.37 -5.76 -11.73
C LYS A 198 -1.12 -5.59 -11.98
N ARG A 199 -1.96 -6.28 -11.21
CA ARG A 199 -3.44 -6.14 -11.30
C ARG A 199 -3.90 -4.72 -10.95
N GLN A 200 -3.33 -4.07 -9.93
CA GLN A 200 -3.67 -2.70 -9.56
C GLN A 200 -3.33 -1.69 -10.67
N TYR A 201 -2.21 -1.86 -11.35
CA TYR A 201 -1.78 -0.98 -12.47
C TYR A 201 -2.31 -1.40 -13.84
N SER A 202 -3.18 -2.40 -13.91
CA SER A 202 -3.84 -2.74 -15.17
C SER A 202 -4.62 -1.54 -15.70
N PRO A 203 -4.49 -1.19 -17.00
CA PRO A 203 -5.23 -0.07 -17.61
C PRO A 203 -6.74 -0.14 -17.35
N VAL A 204 -7.29 -1.35 -17.30
CA VAL A 204 -8.71 -1.60 -17.02
C VAL A 204 -9.07 -1.19 -15.59
N ASN A 205 -8.20 -1.46 -14.62
CA ASN A 205 -8.45 -1.10 -13.22
C ASN A 205 -8.27 0.40 -12.99
N VAL A 206 -7.30 1.02 -13.66
CA VAL A 206 -7.13 2.48 -13.64
C VAL A 206 -8.39 3.18 -14.21
N ILE A 207 -8.94 2.70 -15.31
CA ILE A 207 -10.18 3.24 -15.88
C ILE A 207 -11.36 3.02 -14.92
N LYS A 208 -11.50 1.83 -14.32
CA LYS A 208 -12.56 1.57 -13.34
C LYS A 208 -12.43 2.45 -12.09
N GLN A 209 -11.22 2.72 -11.67
CA GLN A 209 -10.95 3.60 -10.52
C GLN A 209 -11.30 5.05 -10.85
N LEU A 210 -10.89 5.56 -12.03
CA LEU A 210 -11.31 6.86 -12.54
C LEU A 210 -12.84 6.98 -12.63
N GLN A 211 -13.54 5.94 -13.11
CA GLN A 211 -15.00 5.94 -13.16
C GLN A 211 -15.66 5.94 -11.78
N ARG A 212 -15.09 5.26 -10.78
CA ARG A 212 -15.61 5.28 -9.41
C ARG A 212 -15.38 6.61 -8.72
N ASP A 213 -14.23 7.22 -8.96
CA ASP A 213 -13.82 8.47 -8.33
C ASP A 213 -14.38 9.71 -9.09
N ALA A 214 -14.86 9.52 -10.32
CA ALA A 214 -15.45 10.57 -11.14
C ALA A 214 -16.56 11.38 -10.42
N PRO A 215 -17.51 10.78 -9.67
CA PRO A 215 -18.51 11.55 -8.93
C PRO A 215 -17.90 12.45 -7.85
N ALA A 216 -16.87 11.98 -7.16
CA ALA A 216 -16.13 12.76 -6.16
C ALA A 216 -15.34 13.90 -6.82
N PHE A 217 -14.71 13.64 -7.96
CA PHE A 217 -14.04 14.66 -8.76
C PHE A 217 -15.02 15.73 -9.26
N VAL A 218 -16.19 15.34 -9.77
CA VAL A 218 -17.24 16.27 -10.19
C VAL A 218 -17.75 17.11 -9.02
N HIS A 219 -17.94 16.49 -7.84
CA HIS A 219 -18.35 17.21 -6.64
C HIS A 219 -17.28 18.22 -6.19
N HIS A 220 -16.01 17.86 -6.17
CA HIS A 220 -14.92 18.78 -5.83
C HIS A 220 -14.71 19.84 -6.93
N ALA A 221 -14.86 19.46 -8.19
CA ALA A 221 -14.80 20.41 -9.31
C ALA A 221 -15.92 21.45 -9.26
N SER A 222 -17.11 21.09 -8.79
CA SER A 222 -18.22 22.05 -8.62
C SER A 222 -17.97 23.10 -7.55
N GLN A 223 -17.04 22.87 -6.63
CA GLN A 223 -16.60 23.84 -5.60
C GLN A 223 -15.44 24.75 -6.08
N LEU A 224 -14.76 24.40 -7.17
CA LEU A 224 -13.67 25.21 -7.74
C LEU A 224 -14.07 26.65 -8.12
N PRO A 225 -15.29 26.94 -8.63
CA PRO A 225 -15.72 28.31 -8.92
C PRO A 225 -15.68 29.24 -7.72
N GLU A 226 -15.83 28.71 -6.49
CA GLU A 226 -15.75 29.53 -5.26
C GLU A 226 -14.30 29.71 -4.75
N VAL A 227 -13.43 28.71 -5.00
CA VAL A 227 -12.02 28.72 -4.53
C VAL A 227 -11.13 29.52 -5.47
N ILE A 228 -11.37 29.49 -6.78
CA ILE A 228 -10.56 30.22 -7.78
C ILE A 228 -10.54 31.73 -7.55
N PRO A 229 -11.68 32.42 -7.33
CA PRO A 229 -11.68 33.85 -7.05
C PRO A 229 -10.94 34.21 -5.77
N GLN A 230 -11.05 33.39 -4.71
CA GLN A 230 -10.35 33.58 -3.44
C GLN A 230 -8.84 33.42 -3.62
N PHE A 231 -8.41 32.38 -4.33
CA PHE A 231 -6.99 32.16 -4.66
C PHE A 231 -6.40 33.30 -5.51
N LEU A 232 -7.13 33.76 -6.52
CA LEU A 232 -6.72 34.89 -7.36
C LEU A 232 -6.71 36.22 -6.59
N ALA A 233 -7.63 36.42 -5.65
CA ALA A 233 -7.64 37.59 -4.77
C ALA A 233 -6.43 37.61 -3.84
N THR A 234 -6.09 36.45 -3.23
CA THR A 234 -4.92 36.30 -2.35
C THR A 234 -3.60 36.52 -3.13
N GLN A 235 -3.52 36.01 -4.36
CA GLN A 235 -2.35 36.24 -5.22
C GLN A 235 -2.25 37.72 -5.65
N ARG A 236 -3.35 38.39 -5.93
CA ARG A 236 -3.35 39.84 -6.23
C ARG A 236 -2.91 40.70 -5.06
N GLU A 237 -3.26 40.32 -3.83
CA GLU A 237 -2.78 41.02 -2.64
C GLU A 237 -1.29 40.77 -2.40
N ALA A 238 -0.81 39.53 -2.58
CA ALA A 238 0.61 39.20 -2.47
C ALA A 238 1.46 39.92 -3.52
N LEU A 239 0.95 40.11 -4.75
CA LEU A 239 1.62 40.89 -5.81
C LEU A 239 1.63 42.39 -5.55
N LYS A 240 0.68 42.93 -4.77
CA LYS A 240 0.67 44.35 -4.39
C LYS A 240 1.64 44.68 -3.25
N THR A 241 2.01 43.68 -2.47
CA THR A 241 2.93 43.83 -1.32
C THR A 241 4.39 43.46 -1.64
N ALA A 242 4.67 42.94 -2.84
CA ALA A 242 6.02 42.61 -3.28
C ALA A 242 6.78 43.91 -3.68
N PRO A 243 8.05 44.13 -3.20
CA PRO A 243 8.88 45.22 -3.64
C PRO A 243 9.18 45.08 -5.14
N SER A 244 9.12 46.21 -5.84
CA SER A 244 9.32 46.30 -7.30
C SER A 244 10.79 46.07 -7.69
N GLU A 245 11.20 44.85 -7.95
CA GLU A 245 12.44 44.55 -8.67
C GLU A 245 12.18 43.55 -9.80
N ASP A 246 12.53 44.01 -10.99
CA ASP A 246 12.74 43.32 -12.26
C ASP A 246 11.54 42.70 -13.01
N LYS A 247 10.97 43.50 -13.92
CA LYS A 247 9.78 43.20 -14.75
C LYS A 247 9.97 42.22 -15.91
N ARG A 248 11.05 41.46 -16.05
CA ARG A 248 11.28 40.61 -17.25
C ARG A 248 11.07 39.11 -17.10
N SER A 249 10.83 38.58 -15.86
CA SER A 249 10.71 37.13 -15.64
C SER A 249 9.33 36.63 -15.26
N GLU A 250 8.32 37.49 -15.05
CA GLU A 250 7.08 37.12 -14.35
C GLU A 250 5.92 36.61 -15.23
N SER A 251 6.03 36.65 -16.55
CA SER A 251 4.93 36.21 -17.42
C SER A 251 4.86 34.67 -17.66
N SER A 252 5.95 33.95 -17.42
CA SER A 252 6.03 32.51 -17.75
C SER A 252 5.31 31.59 -16.76
N PRO A 253 5.31 31.79 -15.41
CA PRO A 253 4.57 30.93 -14.49
C PRO A 253 3.05 31.06 -14.62
N LEU A 254 2.57 32.27 -14.93
CA LEU A 254 1.14 32.55 -15.15
C LEU A 254 0.61 31.87 -16.43
N LEU A 255 1.40 31.84 -17.51
CA LEU A 255 1.05 31.16 -18.76
C LEU A 255 1.06 29.64 -18.59
N VAL A 256 2.03 29.08 -17.85
CA VAL A 256 2.08 27.65 -17.55
C VAL A 256 0.92 27.27 -16.63
N GLY A 257 0.65 28.06 -15.59
CA GLY A 257 -0.47 27.83 -14.68
C GLY A 257 -1.84 27.93 -15.36
N SER A 258 -2.04 28.89 -16.24
CA SER A 258 -3.27 29.02 -17.03
C SER A 258 -3.42 27.87 -18.03
N GLY A 259 -2.33 27.42 -18.65
CA GLY A 259 -2.34 26.28 -19.57
C GLY A 259 -2.69 24.97 -18.87
N ILE A 260 -2.13 24.74 -17.69
CA ILE A 260 -2.45 23.55 -16.86
C ILE A 260 -3.90 23.60 -16.36
N ALA A 261 -4.38 24.76 -15.90
CA ALA A 261 -5.78 24.94 -15.49
C ALA A 261 -6.74 24.71 -16.66
N THR A 262 -6.42 25.22 -17.84
CA THR A 262 -7.21 25.00 -19.06
C THR A 262 -7.20 23.53 -19.46
N LEU A 263 -6.06 22.83 -19.36
CA LEU A 263 -5.95 21.40 -19.63
C LEU A 263 -6.79 20.57 -18.64
N ILE A 264 -6.76 20.91 -17.35
CA ILE A 264 -7.55 20.23 -16.32
C ILE A 264 -9.05 20.46 -16.56
N VAL A 265 -9.47 21.70 -16.83
CA VAL A 265 -10.88 22.03 -17.12
C VAL A 265 -11.33 21.35 -18.42
N THR A 266 -10.47 21.25 -19.43
CA THR A 266 -10.79 20.60 -20.70
C THR A 266 -10.84 19.08 -20.57
N LEU A 267 -9.97 18.51 -19.77
CA LEU A 267 -10.01 17.07 -19.42
C LEU A 267 -11.26 16.71 -18.58
N LEU A 268 -11.71 17.63 -17.75
CA LEU A 268 -12.91 17.47 -16.91
C LEU A 268 -14.21 17.76 -17.69
N ALA A 269 -14.19 18.69 -18.64
CA ALA A 269 -15.38 19.09 -19.38
C ALA A 269 -15.72 18.20 -20.58
N GLU A 270 -14.72 17.54 -21.19
CA GLU A 270 -14.98 16.78 -22.41
C GLU A 270 -14.01 15.62 -22.65
N LEU A 271 -14.39 14.45 -22.27
CA LEU A 271 -13.93 13.18 -22.88
C LEU A 271 -14.41 13.02 -24.34
N THR A 272 -15.01 14.07 -24.97
CA THR A 272 -15.71 13.94 -26.22
C THR A 272 -15.19 14.80 -27.39
N ASN A 273 -14.30 15.78 -27.17
CA ASN A 273 -13.83 16.61 -28.28
C ASN A 273 -12.30 16.83 -28.30
N PRO A 274 -11.57 16.22 -29.29
CA PRO A 274 -10.10 16.25 -29.35
C PRO A 274 -9.49 17.64 -29.58
N TRP A 275 -10.27 18.64 -30.04
CA TRP A 275 -9.76 19.97 -30.31
C TRP A 275 -9.36 20.77 -29.05
N TYR A 276 -10.04 20.57 -27.93
CA TYR A 276 -9.72 21.27 -26.70
C TYR A 276 -8.44 20.71 -26.03
N VAL A 277 -8.16 19.41 -26.15
CA VAL A 277 -6.90 18.82 -25.71
C VAL A 277 -5.73 19.40 -26.49
N ALA A 278 -5.86 19.60 -27.79
CA ALA A 278 -4.84 20.19 -28.64
C ALA A 278 -4.52 21.64 -28.26
N THR A 279 -5.53 22.46 -27.95
CA THR A 279 -5.32 23.86 -27.54
C THR A 279 -4.68 24.00 -26.18
N GLY A 280 -5.07 23.18 -25.19
CA GLY A 280 -4.46 23.15 -23.86
C GLY A 280 -2.98 22.72 -23.90
N THR A 281 -2.67 21.70 -24.72
CA THR A 281 -1.30 21.23 -24.92
C THR A 281 -0.43 22.29 -25.59
N LEU A 282 -0.96 23.02 -26.58
CA LEU A 282 -0.25 24.10 -27.28
C LEU A 282 0.13 25.24 -26.30
N LEU A 283 -0.77 25.62 -25.40
CA LEU A 283 -0.52 26.67 -24.40
C LEU A 283 0.58 26.29 -23.41
N VAL A 284 0.62 25.03 -22.96
CA VAL A 284 1.68 24.50 -22.10
C VAL A 284 3.03 24.52 -22.82
N ILE A 285 3.06 24.08 -24.09
CA ILE A 285 4.30 24.06 -24.90
C ILE A 285 4.83 25.48 -25.12
N VAL A 286 3.97 26.43 -25.44
CA VAL A 286 4.36 27.86 -25.63
C VAL A 286 4.89 28.45 -24.32
N GLY A 287 4.28 28.15 -23.17
CA GLY A 287 4.76 28.57 -21.86
C GLY A 287 6.13 27.99 -21.51
N LEU A 288 6.38 26.71 -21.83
CA LEU A 288 7.66 26.04 -21.59
C LEU A 288 8.78 26.56 -22.53
N ILE A 289 8.47 26.87 -23.80
CA ILE A 289 9.43 27.44 -24.75
C ILE A 289 9.86 28.86 -24.34
N ARG A 290 8.93 29.69 -23.84
CA ARG A 290 9.24 31.02 -23.31
C ARG A 290 10.10 30.99 -22.04
N ARG A 291 10.09 29.92 -21.30
CA ARG A 291 10.92 29.74 -20.10
C ARG A 291 12.39 29.40 -20.41
N ARG A 292 12.68 28.97 -21.66
CA ARG A 292 14.03 28.61 -22.12
C ARG A 292 14.77 29.74 -22.86
N LYS A 293 14.13 30.87 -23.09
CA LYS A 293 14.75 32.11 -23.59
C LYS A 293 14.78 33.16 -22.48
#